data_1ef8a58d9a744ad4b67c70048c788e84
#
_entry.id   1ef8a58d9a744ad4b67c70048c788e84
#
_cell.length_a   1.000
_cell.length_b   1.000
_cell.length_c   1.000
_cell.angle_alpha   90.00
_cell.angle_beta   90.00
_cell.angle_gamma   90.00
#
_symmetry.space_group_name_H-M   'P 1'
#
loop_
_entity.id
_entity.type
_entity.pdbx_description
1 polymer ?
#
loop_
_entity_poly.entity_id
_entity_poly.type
_entity_poly.pdbx_seq_one_letter_code
_entity_poly.pdbx_strand_id
1 'polypeptide(L)'
;GRLYHPKVNCVRYADDFIVTADKRKTLEDIKHMLTRFLEKRGLMLSEEKTLITHISEGFDFLGFNVRKYNGTLIIKPSKKSQKRFTVKLHEIILAKGKALSQQELIGKLNPIIQGWGNYYSHVVSKEVFCRCDQVLINQIKRWAYRKHTDKSREWIRNKYFIRDGNRSWIFGLEYVCGGIKDKFILRKLADIPIRRHVKVKCEANPFDPSWDTYFERRKRKYACQRA
;
A
#
# COMPACT_ATOMS: atom_id res chain seq x y z
N GLY A 1 34.11 17.65 -27.82
CA GLY A 1 32.69 17.68 -27.46
C GLY A 1 32.42 16.70 -26.32
N ARG A 2 31.72 17.11 -25.27
CA ARG A 2 31.27 16.20 -24.21
C ARG A 2 30.31 15.16 -24.82
N LEU A 3 30.65 13.86 -24.72
CA LEU A 3 29.75 12.79 -25.09
C LEU A 3 28.47 12.89 -24.24
N TYR A 4 27.33 13.10 -24.89
CA TYR A 4 26.03 13.10 -24.24
C TYR A 4 25.65 11.67 -23.88
N HIS A 5 25.61 11.35 -22.58
CA HIS A 5 25.07 10.10 -22.11
C HIS A 5 23.59 10.31 -21.78
N PRO A 6 22.65 9.70 -22.51
CA PRO A 6 21.24 9.81 -22.20
C PRO A 6 20.98 9.29 -20.78
N LYS A 7 20.21 10.03 -19.98
CA LYS A 7 19.82 9.64 -18.62
C LYS A 7 18.73 8.56 -18.70
N VAL A 8 19.12 7.34 -19.06
CA VAL A 8 18.22 6.21 -19.14
C VAL A 8 18.36 5.35 -17.89
N ASN A 9 17.22 5.05 -17.25
CA ASN A 9 17.15 4.11 -16.13
C ASN A 9 16.11 3.04 -16.44
N CYS A 10 16.40 1.80 -16.08
CA CYS A 10 15.48 0.67 -16.21
C CYS A 10 15.25 0.06 -14.82
N VAL A 11 13.99 -0.14 -14.46
CA VAL A 11 13.59 -0.87 -13.27
C VAL A 11 12.73 -2.04 -13.71
N ARG A 12 13.12 -3.25 -13.32
CA ARG A 12 12.42 -4.50 -13.66
C ARG A 12 11.97 -5.22 -12.39
N TYR A 13 10.78 -5.76 -12.45
CA TYR A 13 10.23 -6.66 -11.44
C TYR A 13 9.50 -7.80 -12.16
N ALA A 14 10.09 -8.98 -12.18
CA ALA A 14 9.65 -10.14 -12.96
C ALA A 14 9.49 -9.79 -14.45
N ASP A 15 8.27 -9.86 -14.99
CA ASP A 15 7.87 -9.50 -16.35
C ASP A 15 7.50 -8.01 -16.50
N ASP A 16 7.19 -7.33 -15.40
CA ASP A 16 6.93 -5.89 -15.40
C ASP A 16 8.23 -5.08 -15.42
N PHE A 17 8.33 -4.06 -16.27
CA PHE A 17 9.47 -3.15 -16.28
C PHE A 17 9.07 -1.71 -16.61
N ILE A 18 9.89 -0.78 -16.18
CA ILE A 18 9.79 0.65 -16.50
C ILE A 18 11.13 1.12 -17.04
N VAL A 19 11.09 1.86 -18.13
CA VAL A 19 12.25 2.60 -18.65
C VAL A 19 11.95 4.10 -18.53
N THR A 20 12.87 4.86 -17.96
CA THR A 20 12.77 6.32 -17.89
C THR A 20 13.89 6.96 -18.68
N ALA A 21 13.58 8.03 -19.41
CA ALA A 21 14.55 8.85 -20.13
C ALA A 21 14.11 10.31 -20.10
N ASP A 22 15.01 11.22 -20.46
CA ASP A 22 14.77 12.66 -20.54
C ASP A 22 14.01 13.08 -21.81
N LYS A 23 14.11 12.30 -22.89
CA LYS A 23 13.50 12.59 -24.19
C LYS A 23 12.59 11.43 -24.66
N ARG A 24 11.44 11.80 -25.22
CA ARG A 24 10.49 10.84 -25.79
C ARG A 24 11.10 9.99 -26.90
N LYS A 25 11.88 10.63 -27.82
CA LYS A 25 12.57 9.94 -28.92
C LYS A 25 13.45 8.80 -28.40
N THR A 26 14.21 9.04 -27.32
CA THR A 26 15.04 8.00 -26.69
C THR A 26 14.22 6.80 -26.21
N LEU A 27 13.01 7.03 -25.68
CA LEU A 27 12.11 5.94 -25.27
C LEU A 27 11.54 5.18 -26.47
N GLU A 28 11.24 5.86 -27.56
CA GLU A 28 10.80 5.23 -28.82
C GLU A 28 11.91 4.35 -29.41
N ASP A 29 13.14 4.83 -29.47
CA ASP A 29 14.32 4.05 -29.92
C ASP A 29 14.54 2.80 -29.03
N ILE A 30 14.44 2.97 -27.71
CA ILE A 30 14.53 1.85 -26.74
C ILE A 30 13.40 0.85 -26.94
N LYS A 31 12.16 1.31 -27.17
CA LYS A 31 11.02 0.42 -27.44
C LYS A 31 11.29 -0.44 -28.65
N HIS A 32 11.77 0.14 -29.76
CA HIS A 32 12.15 -0.61 -30.97
C HIS A 32 13.26 -1.63 -30.71
N MET A 33 14.29 -1.22 -29.95
CA MET A 33 15.40 -2.11 -29.59
C MET A 33 14.90 -3.29 -28.73
N LEU A 34 14.05 -3.03 -27.74
CA LEU A 34 13.47 -4.08 -26.88
C LEU A 34 12.56 -5.02 -27.66
N THR A 35 11.76 -4.51 -28.59
CA THR A 35 10.90 -5.34 -29.44
C THR A 35 11.76 -6.33 -30.22
N ARG A 36 12.77 -5.87 -30.93
CA ARG A 36 13.70 -6.75 -31.68
C ARG A 36 14.44 -7.78 -30.80
N PHE A 37 14.81 -7.34 -29.57
CA PHE A 37 15.50 -8.21 -28.62
C PHE A 37 14.60 -9.35 -28.13
N LEU A 38 13.33 -9.06 -27.86
CA LEU A 38 12.35 -10.03 -27.39
C LEU A 38 11.90 -10.97 -28.50
N GLU A 39 11.65 -10.45 -29.71
CA GLU A 39 11.28 -11.25 -30.90
C GLU A 39 12.29 -12.36 -31.19
N LYS A 40 13.60 -12.08 -31.11
CA LYS A 40 14.65 -13.07 -31.24
C LYS A 40 14.58 -14.22 -30.22
N ARG A 41 13.78 -14.07 -29.16
CA ARG A 41 13.58 -15.02 -28.05
C ARG A 41 12.18 -15.61 -28.04
N GLY A 42 11.38 -15.35 -29.06
CA GLY A 42 9.99 -15.79 -29.15
C GLY A 42 9.05 -15.05 -28.19
N LEU A 43 9.47 -13.89 -27.70
CA LEU A 43 8.66 -13.05 -26.78
C LEU A 43 8.18 -11.79 -27.50
N MET A 44 7.01 -11.29 -27.09
CA MET A 44 6.44 -10.07 -27.67
C MET A 44 6.10 -9.06 -26.57
N LEU A 45 6.26 -7.76 -26.87
CA LEU A 45 5.74 -6.68 -26.04
C LEU A 45 4.23 -6.59 -26.25
N SER A 46 3.46 -6.52 -25.16
CA SER A 46 2.04 -6.20 -25.25
C SER A 46 1.88 -4.72 -25.62
N GLU A 47 1.38 -4.42 -26.79
CA GLU A 47 1.15 -3.04 -27.24
C GLU A 47 0.16 -2.28 -26.35
N GLU A 48 -0.90 -2.95 -25.91
CA GLU A 48 -1.90 -2.37 -25.01
C GLU A 48 -1.33 -1.96 -23.64
N LYS A 49 -0.32 -2.68 -23.16
CA LYS A 49 0.31 -2.45 -21.85
C LYS A 49 1.57 -1.60 -21.90
N THR A 50 2.20 -1.48 -23.08
CA THR A 50 3.46 -0.76 -23.27
C THR A 50 3.20 0.66 -23.74
N LEU A 51 3.09 1.59 -22.78
CA LEU A 51 2.76 2.98 -23.01
C LEU A 51 3.95 3.89 -22.73
N ILE A 52 4.16 4.88 -23.61
CA ILE A 52 5.09 6.00 -23.35
C ILE A 52 4.25 7.16 -22.79
N THR A 53 4.49 7.49 -21.53
CA THR A 53 3.70 8.50 -20.79
C THR A 53 4.62 9.57 -20.23
N HIS A 54 4.20 10.84 -20.26
CA HIS A 54 4.93 11.90 -19.60
C HIS A 54 4.72 11.84 -18.08
N ILE A 55 5.77 12.10 -17.30
CA ILE A 55 5.76 11.98 -15.85
C ILE A 55 4.72 12.91 -15.17
N SER A 56 4.32 14.00 -15.81
CA SER A 56 3.26 14.88 -15.31
C SER A 56 1.84 14.25 -15.41
N GLU A 57 1.64 13.32 -16.33
CA GLU A 57 0.41 12.52 -16.43
C GLU A 57 0.42 11.40 -15.41
N GLY A 58 1.62 10.84 -15.17
CA GLY A 58 1.85 9.75 -14.23
C GLY A 58 1.52 8.38 -14.80
N PHE A 59 1.97 7.35 -14.11
CA PHE A 59 1.73 5.95 -14.46
C PHE A 59 1.59 5.10 -13.20
N ASP A 60 0.96 3.94 -13.37
CA ASP A 60 0.81 2.96 -12.30
C ASP A 60 1.83 1.82 -12.49
N PHE A 61 2.58 1.49 -11.42
CA PHE A 61 3.53 0.39 -11.40
C PHE A 61 3.49 -0.33 -10.04
N LEU A 62 3.36 -1.65 -10.05
CA LEU A 62 3.29 -2.50 -8.84
C LEU A 62 2.27 -1.99 -7.79
N GLY A 63 1.17 -1.43 -8.24
CA GLY A 63 0.15 -0.88 -7.37
C GLY A 63 0.41 0.54 -6.86
N PHE A 64 1.52 1.14 -7.22
CA PHE A 64 1.84 2.54 -6.94
C PHE A 64 1.51 3.42 -8.14
N ASN A 65 1.02 4.63 -7.89
CA ASN A 65 0.94 5.69 -8.86
C ASN A 65 2.15 6.62 -8.69
N VAL A 66 2.91 6.79 -9.74
CA VAL A 66 4.11 7.64 -9.80
C VAL A 66 3.80 8.83 -10.68
N ARG A 67 3.83 10.04 -10.14
CA ARG A 67 3.48 11.26 -10.86
C ARG A 67 4.25 12.47 -10.34
N LYS A 68 4.59 13.39 -11.23
CA LYS A 68 5.20 14.67 -10.89
C LYS A 68 4.14 15.78 -10.86
N TYR A 69 4.03 16.48 -9.73
CA TYR A 69 3.14 17.61 -9.52
C TYR A 69 3.98 18.85 -9.24
N ASN A 70 3.83 19.90 -10.03
CA ASN A 70 4.56 21.18 -9.85
C ASN A 70 6.05 20.98 -9.52
N GLY A 71 6.72 20.13 -10.28
CA GLY A 71 8.14 19.83 -10.07
C GLY A 71 8.45 18.76 -9.02
N THR A 72 7.51 18.39 -8.14
CA THR A 72 7.71 17.41 -7.05
C THR A 72 7.21 16.03 -7.46
N LEU A 73 8.08 15.02 -7.36
CA LEU A 73 7.70 13.62 -7.60
C LEU A 73 6.95 13.07 -6.38
N ILE A 74 5.74 12.57 -6.61
CA ILE A 74 4.89 11.94 -5.60
C ILE A 74 4.62 10.51 -5.99
N ILE A 75 4.85 9.59 -5.04
CA ILE A 75 4.49 8.18 -5.15
C ILE A 75 3.41 7.90 -4.11
N LYS A 76 2.29 7.33 -4.55
CA LYS A 76 1.14 7.00 -3.68
C LYS A 76 0.45 5.70 -4.13
N PRO A 77 -0.41 5.09 -3.30
CA PRO A 77 -1.21 3.94 -3.72
C PRO A 77 -2.05 4.26 -4.96
N SER A 78 -2.01 3.40 -5.99
CA SER A 78 -2.79 3.61 -7.22
C SER A 78 -4.30 3.51 -6.95
N LYS A 79 -5.11 4.20 -7.75
CA LYS A 79 -6.59 4.13 -7.65
C LYS A 79 -7.09 2.68 -7.81
N LYS A 80 -6.46 1.91 -8.69
CA LYS A 80 -6.77 0.49 -8.92
C LYS A 80 -6.51 -0.36 -7.67
N SER A 81 -5.41 -0.11 -6.96
CA SER A 81 -5.09 -0.81 -5.71
C SER A 81 -6.06 -0.43 -4.59
N GLN A 82 -6.39 0.86 -4.44
CA GLN A 82 -7.38 1.33 -3.46
C GLN A 82 -8.74 0.67 -3.70
N LYS A 83 -9.21 0.62 -4.95
CA LYS A 83 -10.47 -0.04 -5.32
C LYS A 83 -10.44 -1.53 -4.99
N ARG A 84 -9.37 -2.25 -5.36
CA ARG A 84 -9.22 -3.68 -5.01
C ARG A 84 -9.27 -3.91 -3.50
N PHE A 85 -8.60 -3.09 -2.72
CA PHE A 85 -8.60 -3.19 -1.27
C PHE A 85 -10.01 -2.99 -0.69
N THR A 86 -10.69 -1.90 -1.07
CA THR A 86 -12.05 -1.60 -0.56
C THR A 86 -13.10 -2.62 -1.00
N VAL A 87 -12.97 -3.19 -2.21
CA VAL A 87 -13.84 -4.30 -2.68
C VAL A 87 -13.58 -5.55 -1.87
N LYS A 88 -12.32 -5.92 -1.61
CA LYS A 88 -11.98 -7.07 -0.77
C LYS A 88 -12.56 -6.95 0.64
N LEU A 89 -12.48 -5.75 1.24
CA LEU A 89 -13.12 -5.50 2.55
C LEU A 89 -14.65 -5.65 2.46
N HIS A 90 -15.26 -5.11 1.41
CA HIS A 90 -16.70 -5.23 1.16
C HIS A 90 -17.15 -6.70 1.09
N GLU A 91 -16.43 -7.54 0.36
CA GLU A 91 -16.73 -8.97 0.24
C GLU A 91 -16.69 -9.68 1.61
N ILE A 92 -15.68 -9.38 2.43
CA ILE A 92 -15.52 -9.98 3.75
C ILE A 92 -16.61 -9.49 4.70
N ILE A 93 -16.92 -8.19 4.70
CA ILE A 93 -17.83 -7.57 5.66
C ILE A 93 -19.29 -7.81 5.29
N LEU A 94 -19.67 -7.54 4.04
CA LEU A 94 -21.08 -7.48 3.64
C LEU A 94 -21.57 -8.70 2.88
N ALA A 95 -20.70 -9.39 2.13
CA ALA A 95 -21.09 -10.61 1.43
C ALA A 95 -20.96 -11.84 2.32
N LYS A 96 -19.80 -12.04 2.96
CA LYS A 96 -19.49 -13.22 3.79
C LYS A 96 -19.65 -12.99 5.29
N GLY A 97 -19.67 -11.73 5.72
CA GLY A 97 -19.62 -11.36 7.14
C GLY A 97 -20.94 -11.44 7.90
N LYS A 98 -22.08 -11.70 7.24
CA LYS A 98 -23.40 -11.70 7.91
C LYS A 98 -23.48 -12.69 9.07
N ALA A 99 -22.89 -13.87 8.93
CA ALA A 99 -22.87 -14.91 9.94
C ALA A 99 -21.75 -14.72 11.00
N LEU A 100 -20.73 -13.91 10.69
CA LEU A 100 -19.56 -13.75 11.55
C LEU A 100 -19.91 -12.98 12.83
N SER A 101 -19.29 -13.40 13.94
CA SER A 101 -19.22 -12.61 15.17
C SER A 101 -18.35 -11.37 14.97
N GLN A 102 -18.44 -10.41 15.88
CA GLN A 102 -17.57 -9.22 15.88
C GLN A 102 -16.09 -9.61 15.96
N GLN A 103 -15.76 -10.55 16.83
CA GLN A 103 -14.39 -11.01 17.03
C GLN A 103 -13.81 -11.67 15.78
N GLU A 104 -14.55 -12.56 15.14
CA GLU A 104 -14.12 -13.21 13.89
C GLU A 104 -13.93 -12.20 12.77
N LEU A 105 -14.82 -11.21 12.68
CA LEU A 105 -14.74 -10.17 11.68
C LEU A 105 -13.46 -9.33 11.87
N ILE A 106 -13.16 -8.89 13.09
CA ILE A 106 -11.93 -8.15 13.41
C ILE A 106 -10.71 -9.01 13.12
N GLY A 107 -10.73 -10.28 13.50
CA GLY A 107 -9.64 -11.23 13.26
C GLY A 107 -9.32 -11.40 11.78
N LYS A 108 -10.34 -11.41 10.90
CA LYS A 108 -10.16 -11.51 9.45
C LYS A 108 -9.71 -10.19 8.81
N LEU A 109 -10.16 -9.06 9.32
CA LEU A 109 -9.87 -7.73 8.74
C LEU A 109 -8.49 -7.21 9.13
N ASN A 110 -8.07 -7.38 10.40
CA ASN A 110 -6.82 -6.81 10.91
C ASN A 110 -5.56 -7.23 10.13
N PRO A 111 -5.36 -8.50 9.76
CA PRO A 111 -4.21 -8.90 8.94
C PRO A 111 -4.20 -8.23 7.57
N ILE A 112 -5.36 -8.07 6.94
CA ILE A 112 -5.50 -7.47 5.62
C ILE A 112 -5.19 -5.96 5.68
N ILE A 113 -5.74 -5.27 6.69
CA ILE A 113 -5.50 -3.84 6.93
C ILE A 113 -4.01 -3.61 7.19
N GLN A 114 -3.42 -4.42 8.10
CA GLN A 114 -2.01 -4.30 8.45
C GLN A 114 -1.09 -4.59 7.26
N GLY A 115 -1.37 -5.66 6.50
CA GLY A 115 -0.57 -6.05 5.35
C GLY A 115 -0.59 -4.98 4.25
N TRP A 116 -1.81 -4.48 3.90
CA TRP A 116 -1.96 -3.42 2.90
C TRP A 116 -1.33 -2.10 3.37
N GLY A 117 -1.52 -1.73 4.62
CA GLY A 117 -0.95 -0.53 5.20
C GLY A 117 0.59 -0.59 5.28
N ASN A 118 1.16 -1.71 5.68
CA ASN A 118 2.61 -1.91 5.70
C ASN A 118 3.22 -1.80 4.29
N TYR A 119 2.55 -2.37 3.27
CA TYR A 119 3.01 -2.29 1.89
C TYR A 119 3.11 -0.84 1.39
N TYR A 120 2.18 0.03 1.79
CA TYR A 120 2.16 1.43 1.37
C TYR A 120 2.72 2.41 2.41
N SER A 121 3.25 1.94 3.53
CA SER A 121 3.75 2.81 4.62
C SER A 121 4.98 3.64 4.25
N HIS A 122 5.69 3.30 3.17
CA HIS A 122 6.92 3.99 2.76
C HIS A 122 6.70 5.12 1.74
N VAL A 123 5.47 5.34 1.29
CA VAL A 123 5.11 6.35 0.29
C VAL A 123 4.10 7.38 0.85
N VAL A 124 3.66 8.32 0.04
CA VAL A 124 2.67 9.34 0.43
C VAL A 124 1.28 8.69 0.46
N SER A 125 0.90 8.12 1.58
CA SER A 125 -0.32 7.29 1.72
C SER A 125 -1.31 7.76 2.79
N LYS A 126 -0.97 8.69 3.68
CA LYS A 126 -1.85 9.08 4.82
C LYS A 126 -3.25 9.52 4.39
N GLU A 127 -3.36 10.37 3.40
CA GLU A 127 -4.67 10.81 2.88
C GLU A 127 -5.48 9.63 2.32
N VAL A 128 -4.80 8.71 1.59
CA VAL A 128 -5.41 7.50 1.07
C VAL A 128 -5.84 6.56 2.21
N PHE A 129 -5.03 6.42 3.24
CA PHE A 129 -5.34 5.64 4.44
C PHE A 129 -6.60 6.16 5.13
N CYS A 130 -6.70 7.47 5.38
CA CYS A 130 -7.88 8.08 5.96
C CYS A 130 -9.15 7.84 5.12
N ARG A 131 -9.05 7.96 3.80
CA ARG A 131 -10.19 7.67 2.89
C ARG A 131 -10.61 6.20 2.93
N CYS A 132 -9.66 5.28 2.94
CA CYS A 132 -9.96 3.86 3.05
C CYS A 132 -10.57 3.51 4.41
N ASP A 133 -10.09 4.10 5.51
CA ASP A 133 -10.68 3.93 6.84
C ASP A 133 -12.12 4.44 6.90
N GLN A 134 -12.43 5.55 6.22
CA GLN A 134 -13.79 6.06 6.13
C GLN A 134 -14.72 5.09 5.39
N VAL A 135 -14.25 4.49 4.31
CA VAL A 135 -14.99 3.45 3.59
C VAL A 135 -15.19 2.22 4.46
N LEU A 136 -14.14 1.77 5.15
CA LEU A 136 -14.17 0.63 6.06
C LEU A 136 -15.22 0.83 7.17
N ILE A 137 -15.19 1.96 7.87
CA ILE A 137 -16.13 2.22 8.97
C ILE A 137 -17.58 2.29 8.49
N ASN A 138 -17.81 2.81 7.28
CA ASN A 138 -19.15 2.83 6.68
C ASN A 138 -19.65 1.41 6.35
N GLN A 139 -18.77 0.53 5.88
CA GLN A 139 -19.12 -0.89 5.63
C GLN A 139 -19.40 -1.63 6.95
N ILE A 140 -18.61 -1.39 8.00
CA ILE A 140 -18.83 -1.94 9.36
C ILE A 140 -20.17 -1.49 9.93
N LYS A 141 -20.52 -0.21 9.81
CA LYS A 141 -21.83 0.31 10.24
C LYS A 141 -22.97 -0.40 9.51
N ARG A 142 -22.87 -0.57 8.19
CA ARG A 142 -23.86 -1.31 7.39
C ARG A 142 -23.99 -2.75 7.85
N TRP A 143 -22.87 -3.43 8.15
CA TRP A 143 -22.88 -4.79 8.68
C TRP A 143 -23.62 -4.85 10.02
N ALA A 144 -23.32 -3.97 10.96
CA ALA A 144 -23.95 -3.92 12.27
C ALA A 144 -25.47 -3.64 12.18
N TYR A 145 -25.88 -2.73 11.30
CA TYR A 145 -27.31 -2.43 11.07
C TYR A 145 -28.06 -3.61 10.42
N ARG A 146 -27.44 -4.32 9.48
CA ARG A 146 -28.03 -5.51 8.86
C ARG A 146 -28.19 -6.69 9.85
N LYS A 147 -27.33 -6.73 10.87
CA LYS A 147 -27.35 -7.80 11.88
C LYS A 147 -28.44 -7.57 12.92
N HIS A 148 -28.85 -6.32 13.14
CA HIS A 148 -29.84 -5.92 14.15
C HIS A 148 -30.80 -4.90 13.56
N THR A 149 -31.71 -5.38 12.72
CA THR A 149 -32.70 -4.52 12.02
C THR A 149 -33.75 -3.94 12.95
N ASP A 150 -33.98 -4.59 14.10
CA ASP A 150 -34.96 -4.27 15.14
C ASP A 150 -34.43 -3.35 16.23
N LYS A 151 -33.12 -3.05 16.24
CA LYS A 151 -32.47 -2.26 17.29
C LYS A 151 -32.20 -0.83 16.88
N SER A 152 -32.23 0.09 17.85
CA SER A 152 -31.89 1.48 17.65
C SER A 152 -30.41 1.67 17.27
N ARG A 153 -30.10 2.77 16.57
CA ARG A 153 -28.71 3.12 16.22
C ARG A 153 -27.82 3.28 17.45
N GLU A 154 -28.40 3.76 18.54
CA GLU A 154 -27.70 3.95 19.80
C GLU A 154 -27.33 2.60 20.44
N TRP A 155 -28.27 1.66 20.48
CA TRP A 155 -28.02 0.31 20.95
C TRP A 155 -26.90 -0.38 20.17
N ILE A 156 -26.96 -0.32 18.81
CA ILE A 156 -25.94 -0.89 17.94
C ILE A 156 -24.57 -0.26 18.19
N ARG A 157 -24.54 1.06 18.39
CA ARG A 157 -23.33 1.79 18.71
C ARG A 157 -22.72 1.33 20.03
N ASN A 158 -23.52 1.24 21.09
CA ASN A 158 -23.07 0.84 22.42
C ASN A 158 -22.62 -0.63 22.44
N LYS A 159 -23.23 -1.51 21.61
CA LYS A 159 -22.87 -2.92 21.51
C LYS A 159 -21.55 -3.16 20.81
N TYR A 160 -21.26 -2.45 19.70
CA TYR A 160 -20.17 -2.78 18.78
C TYR A 160 -18.99 -1.82 18.84
N PHE A 161 -19.16 -0.67 19.47
CA PHE A 161 -18.13 0.36 19.53
C PHE A 161 -17.76 0.66 20.97
N ILE A 162 -16.46 0.63 21.22
CA ILE A 162 -15.89 0.89 22.54
C ILE A 162 -15.12 2.21 22.55
N ARG A 163 -14.75 2.68 23.73
CA ARG A 163 -13.83 3.78 23.95
C ARG A 163 -12.44 3.24 24.28
N ASP A 164 -11.43 3.82 23.66
CA ASP A 164 -10.03 3.49 23.93
C ASP A 164 -9.21 4.78 24.13
N GLY A 165 -8.86 5.07 25.36
CA GLY A 165 -8.27 6.35 25.76
C GLY A 165 -9.14 7.53 25.35
N ASN A 166 -8.55 8.47 24.61
CA ASN A 166 -9.25 9.66 24.10
C ASN A 166 -10.05 9.39 22.80
N ARG A 167 -10.00 8.17 22.26
CA ARG A 167 -10.72 7.80 21.05
C ARG A 167 -12.05 7.17 21.40
N SER A 168 -13.14 7.71 20.88
CA SER A 168 -14.49 7.15 20.96
C SER A 168 -14.88 6.47 19.65
N TRP A 169 -15.82 5.54 19.71
CA TRP A 169 -16.41 4.87 18.54
C TRP A 169 -15.42 3.99 17.75
N ILE A 170 -14.57 3.25 18.48
CA ILE A 170 -13.70 2.23 17.87
C ILE A 170 -14.50 0.93 17.81
N PHE A 171 -14.58 0.32 16.61
CA PHE A 171 -15.18 -0.99 16.46
C PHE A 171 -14.29 -2.03 17.16
N GLY A 172 -14.82 -2.63 18.21
CA GLY A 172 -14.05 -3.53 19.06
C GLY A 172 -14.86 -4.04 20.23
N LEU A 173 -14.27 -4.99 20.95
CA LEU A 173 -14.83 -5.59 22.14
C LEU A 173 -13.79 -5.62 23.27
N GLU A 174 -14.27 -5.52 24.50
CA GLU A 174 -13.47 -5.75 25.70
C GLU A 174 -13.61 -7.22 26.12
N TYR A 175 -12.51 -7.80 26.55
CA TYR A 175 -12.50 -9.17 27.08
C TYR A 175 -11.56 -9.26 28.29
N VAL A 176 -11.75 -10.30 29.08
CA VAL A 176 -10.89 -10.59 30.24
C VAL A 176 -10.13 -11.85 29.98
N CYS A 177 -8.81 -11.78 30.05
CA CYS A 177 -7.92 -12.94 29.93
C CYS A 177 -6.98 -12.96 31.14
N GLY A 178 -7.02 -14.06 31.92
CA GLY A 178 -6.17 -14.17 33.11
C GLY A 178 -6.38 -13.07 34.15
N GLY A 179 -7.61 -12.50 34.28
CA GLY A 179 -7.91 -11.41 35.22
C GLY A 179 -7.55 -10.01 34.68
N ILE A 180 -6.89 -9.91 33.52
CA ILE A 180 -6.53 -8.63 32.89
C ILE A 180 -7.57 -8.28 31.84
N LYS A 181 -8.09 -7.04 31.93
CA LYS A 181 -8.98 -6.48 30.90
C LYS A 181 -8.13 -6.07 29.69
N ASP A 182 -8.45 -6.60 28.54
CA ASP A 182 -7.82 -6.26 27.26
C ASP A 182 -8.88 -5.94 26.20
N LYS A 183 -8.47 -5.37 25.08
CA LYS A 183 -9.34 -4.91 24.00
C LYS A 183 -8.97 -5.53 22.69
N PHE A 184 -9.94 -6.08 22.00
CA PHE A 184 -9.77 -6.58 20.65
C PHE A 184 -10.43 -5.59 19.67
N ILE A 185 -9.61 -4.76 19.03
CA ILE A 185 -10.06 -3.62 18.22
C ILE A 185 -9.73 -3.79 16.74
N LEU A 186 -10.58 -3.18 15.91
CA LEU A 186 -10.31 -3.04 14.48
C LEU A 186 -9.21 -2.00 14.26
N ARG A 187 -8.14 -2.40 13.59
CA ARG A 187 -7.03 -1.52 13.25
C ARG A 187 -7.45 -0.47 12.23
N LYS A 188 -6.82 0.69 12.29
CA LYS A 188 -6.97 1.76 11.29
C LYS A 188 -5.69 1.86 10.46
N LEU A 189 -5.83 2.07 9.17
CA LEU A 189 -4.70 2.37 8.29
C LEU A 189 -4.01 3.68 8.69
N ALA A 190 -4.80 4.68 9.11
CA ALA A 190 -4.29 5.97 9.53
C ALA A 190 -3.33 5.89 10.73
N ASP A 191 -3.43 4.85 11.56
CA ASP A 191 -2.54 4.64 12.70
C ASP A 191 -1.18 4.07 12.30
N ILE A 192 -1.06 3.49 11.10
CA ILE A 192 0.19 2.95 10.58
C ILE A 192 1.15 4.10 10.27
N PRO A 193 2.35 4.15 10.90
CA PRO A 193 3.32 5.21 10.68
C PRO A 193 3.88 5.17 9.27
N ILE A 194 4.11 6.35 8.68
CA ILE A 194 4.83 6.45 7.42
C ILE A 194 6.32 6.34 7.67
N ARG A 195 6.93 5.28 7.12
CA ARG A 195 8.36 4.99 7.27
C ARG A 195 9.02 5.02 5.91
N ARG A 196 9.68 6.13 5.61
CA ARG A 196 10.33 6.31 4.32
C ARG A 196 11.50 5.34 4.16
N HIS A 197 11.58 4.71 2.99
CA HIS A 197 12.70 3.85 2.65
C HIS A 197 13.98 4.68 2.51
N VAL A 198 15.02 4.31 3.26
CA VAL A 198 16.36 4.89 3.10
C VAL A 198 17.06 4.14 1.97
N LYS A 199 17.43 4.84 0.90
CA LYS A 199 18.12 4.23 -0.24
C LYS A 199 19.41 3.54 0.22
N VAL A 200 19.72 2.39 -0.36
CA VAL A 200 21.04 1.77 -0.28
C VAL A 200 21.99 2.56 -1.18
N LYS A 201 23.23 2.77 -0.79
CA LYS A 201 24.26 3.33 -1.69
C LYS A 201 24.43 2.40 -2.88
N CYS A 202 24.54 2.97 -4.11
CA CYS A 202 24.61 2.16 -5.33
C CYS A 202 25.79 1.17 -5.33
N GLU A 203 26.88 1.54 -4.70
CA GLU A 203 28.14 0.74 -4.60
C GLU A 203 28.09 -0.30 -3.48
N ALA A 204 27.12 -0.20 -2.56
CA ALA A 204 27.06 -1.08 -1.39
C ALA A 204 26.64 -2.50 -1.78
N ASN A 205 27.53 -3.44 -1.62
CA ASN A 205 27.31 -4.86 -1.85
C ASN A 205 27.12 -5.59 -0.51
N PRO A 206 25.96 -6.24 -0.26
CA PRO A 206 25.73 -6.97 0.99
C PRO A 206 26.59 -8.23 1.17
N PHE A 207 27.28 -8.67 0.14
CA PHE A 207 28.16 -9.83 0.14
C PHE A 207 29.66 -9.44 0.25
N ASP A 208 29.96 -8.14 0.31
CA ASP A 208 31.31 -7.62 0.48
C ASP A 208 31.51 -7.18 1.95
N PRO A 209 32.44 -7.82 2.70
CA PRO A 209 32.69 -7.53 4.11
C PRO A 209 33.05 -6.07 4.39
N SER A 210 33.63 -5.36 3.41
CA SER A 210 33.93 -3.93 3.57
C SER A 210 32.71 -3.06 3.85
N TRP A 211 31.50 -3.54 3.51
CA TRP A 211 30.23 -2.86 3.70
C TRP A 211 29.46 -3.29 4.95
N ASP A 212 29.95 -4.26 5.74
CA ASP A 212 29.27 -4.79 6.92
C ASP A 212 28.92 -3.68 7.92
N THR A 213 29.86 -2.81 8.24
CA THR A 213 29.65 -1.67 9.14
C THR A 213 28.55 -0.72 8.63
N TYR A 214 28.48 -0.51 7.33
CA TYR A 214 27.41 0.29 6.70
C TYR A 214 26.05 -0.37 6.87
N PHE A 215 25.95 -1.67 6.59
CA PHE A 215 24.68 -2.40 6.71
C PHE A 215 24.24 -2.55 8.17
N GLU A 216 25.14 -2.72 9.11
CA GLU A 216 24.82 -2.73 10.54
C GLU A 216 24.27 -1.38 11.02
N ARG A 217 24.94 -0.26 10.68
CA ARG A 217 24.45 1.09 11.00
C ARG A 217 23.06 1.32 10.38
N ARG A 218 22.84 0.82 9.18
CA ARG A 218 21.54 0.87 8.51
C ARG A 218 20.47 0.06 9.26
N LYS A 219 20.79 -1.17 9.70
CA LYS A 219 19.88 -2.01 10.52
C LYS A 219 19.50 -1.30 11.83
N ARG A 220 20.45 -0.72 12.54
CA ARG A 220 20.20 0.05 13.78
C ARG A 220 19.27 1.24 13.54
N LYS A 221 19.51 2.01 12.48
CA LYS A 221 18.63 3.13 12.09
C LYS A 221 17.20 2.69 11.80
N TYR A 222 17.00 1.54 11.18
CA TYR A 222 15.67 0.96 10.98
C TYR A 222 15.04 0.43 12.26
N ALA A 223 15.83 -0.12 13.17
CA ALA A 223 15.34 -0.58 14.47
C ALA A 223 14.82 0.59 15.31
N CYS A 224 15.56 1.71 15.40
CA CYS A 224 15.10 2.93 16.08
C CYS A 224 13.83 3.56 15.46
N GLN A 225 13.52 3.31 14.18
CA GLN A 225 12.27 3.74 13.57
C GLN A 225 11.09 2.78 13.88
N ARG A 226 11.35 1.63 14.50
CA ARG A 226 10.35 0.63 14.90
C ARG A 226 9.95 0.71 16.37
N ALA A 227 10.78 1.33 17.19
CA ALA A 227 10.48 1.67 18.57
C ALA A 227 9.67 2.98 18.63
#